data_6033abb6ab284253ee52e008676e39f9
#
_entry.id   6033abb6ab284253ee52e008676e39f9
#
_cell.length_a   1.000
_cell.length_b   1.000
_cell.length_c   1.000
_cell.angle_alpha   90.00
_cell.angle_beta   90.00
_cell.angle_gamma   90.00
#
_symmetry.space_group_name_H-M   'P 1'
#
loop_
_entity.id
_entity.type
_entity.pdbx_description
1 polymer ?
#
loop_
_entity_poly.entity_id
_entity_poly.type
_entity_poly.pdbx_seq_one_letter_code
_entity_poly.pdbx_strand_id
1 'polypeptide(L)'
;EKDVLWIFSHTGINAVNIDVALEAKKRGMKVIVFGSASETGNKVPRHSCGKNLFQIADYVVDTCCPIVDASCQLKKHQDKVGPLSTMASVTTVWMTICTVAEILEERGVKLYIHPSHNVPGDTTAHERLDACIAEYKKRSAGL
;
A
#
# COMPACT_ATOMS: atom_id res chain seq x y z
N GLU A 1 14.60 9.68 8.22
CA GLU A 1 15.46 9.46 7.02
C GLU A 1 15.39 8.04 6.45
N LYS A 2 14.64 7.11 7.07
CA LYS A 2 14.50 5.72 6.60
C LYS A 2 13.03 5.30 6.41
N ASP A 3 12.11 6.23 6.56
CA ASP A 3 10.69 5.92 6.46
C ASP A 3 10.27 5.84 5.00
N VAL A 4 9.29 4.99 4.76
CA VAL A 4 8.67 4.79 3.45
C VAL A 4 7.19 5.09 3.57
N LEU A 5 6.68 5.94 2.69
CA LEU A 5 5.27 6.24 2.61
C LEU A 5 4.62 5.40 1.50
N TRP A 6 3.57 4.67 1.83
CA TRP A 6 2.74 3.96 0.87
C TRP A 6 1.43 4.72 0.67
N ILE A 7 1.10 5.03 -0.58
CA ILE A 7 -0.13 5.75 -0.96
C ILE A 7 -0.93 4.88 -1.91
N PHE A 8 -2.22 4.72 -1.60
CA PHE A 8 -3.17 4.00 -2.45
C PHE A 8 -4.08 5.01 -3.13
N SER A 9 -4.01 5.08 -4.46
CA SER A 9 -4.81 6.03 -5.24
C SER A 9 -5.03 5.51 -6.65
N HIS A 10 -6.27 5.14 -6.97
CA HIS A 10 -6.62 4.60 -8.27
C HIS A 10 -6.17 5.50 -9.43
N THR A 11 -6.46 6.79 -9.37
CA THR A 11 -6.20 7.72 -10.48
C THR A 11 -4.97 8.61 -10.31
N GLY A 12 -4.43 8.72 -9.10
CA GLY A 12 -3.29 9.59 -8.81
C GLY A 12 -3.53 11.09 -8.95
N ILE A 13 -4.79 11.56 -9.14
CA ILE A 13 -5.08 12.98 -9.45
C ILE A 13 -5.54 13.81 -8.26
N ASN A 14 -5.87 13.19 -7.13
CA ASN A 14 -6.46 13.89 -5.99
C ASN A 14 -5.42 14.74 -5.26
N ALA A 15 -5.76 16.02 -5.02
CA ALA A 15 -4.86 17.01 -4.45
C ALA A 15 -4.29 16.58 -3.09
N VAL A 16 -5.11 16.06 -2.18
CA VAL A 16 -4.65 15.63 -0.85
C VAL A 16 -3.55 14.55 -0.91
N ASN A 17 -3.67 13.59 -1.82
CA ASN A 17 -2.65 12.55 -1.97
C ASN A 17 -1.35 13.11 -2.55
N ILE A 18 -1.47 14.09 -3.43
CA ILE A 18 -0.33 14.79 -4.02
C ILE A 18 0.38 15.63 -2.96
N ASP A 19 -0.36 16.39 -2.13
CA ASP A 19 0.21 17.16 -1.02
C ASP A 19 0.98 16.27 -0.04
N VAL A 20 0.39 15.13 0.35
CA VAL A 20 1.05 14.16 1.25
C VAL A 20 2.33 13.60 0.63
N ALA A 21 2.31 13.26 -0.66
CA ALA A 21 3.49 12.78 -1.36
C ALA A 21 4.60 13.84 -1.44
N LEU A 22 4.25 15.09 -1.77
CA LEU A 22 5.20 16.19 -1.84
C LEU A 22 5.83 16.49 -0.48
N GLU A 23 5.04 16.47 0.59
CA GLU A 23 5.56 16.67 1.95
C GLU A 23 6.47 15.52 2.39
N ALA A 24 6.13 14.27 2.08
CA ALA A 24 6.99 13.13 2.34
C ALA A 24 8.34 13.25 1.61
N LYS A 25 8.32 13.66 0.34
CA LYS A 25 9.55 13.92 -0.44
C LYS A 25 10.41 15.01 0.19
N LYS A 26 9.82 16.10 0.67
CA LYS A 26 10.56 17.17 1.39
C LYS A 26 11.24 16.65 2.66
N ARG A 27 10.64 15.68 3.35
CA ARG A 27 11.19 15.01 4.53
C ARG A 27 12.20 13.91 4.21
N GLY A 28 12.54 13.70 2.95
CA GLY A 28 13.49 12.66 2.53
C GLY A 28 12.93 11.24 2.54
N MET A 29 11.62 11.06 2.69
CA MET A 29 10.99 9.75 2.64
C MET A 29 10.93 9.21 1.21
N LYS A 30 10.96 7.89 1.07
CA LYS A 30 10.61 7.23 -0.19
C LYS A 30 9.09 7.11 -0.30
N VAL A 31 8.56 7.38 -1.49
CA VAL A 31 7.13 7.31 -1.77
C VAL A 31 6.86 6.18 -2.75
N ILE A 32 6.05 5.22 -2.32
CA ILE A 32 5.55 4.11 -3.15
C ILE A 32 4.06 4.32 -3.37
N VAL A 33 3.63 4.31 -4.63
CA VAL A 33 2.22 4.51 -4.99
C VAL A 33 1.66 3.24 -5.60
N PHE A 34 0.52 2.81 -5.08
CA PHE A 34 -0.28 1.72 -5.60
C PHE A 34 -1.49 2.32 -6.31
N GLY A 35 -1.63 2.09 -7.60
CA GLY A 35 -2.73 2.64 -8.38
C GLY A 35 -2.63 2.25 -9.86
N SER A 36 -3.61 2.64 -10.65
CA SER A 36 -3.71 2.27 -12.06
C SER A 36 -2.96 3.27 -12.94
N ALA A 37 -1.63 3.19 -12.93
CA ALA A 37 -0.77 4.13 -13.63
C ALA A 37 -0.88 3.99 -15.15
N SER A 38 -0.95 2.76 -15.68
CA SER A 38 -1.12 2.48 -17.11
C SER A 38 -2.39 3.10 -17.70
N GLU A 39 -3.49 3.06 -16.93
CA GLU A 39 -4.80 3.51 -17.38
C GLU A 39 -5.08 4.99 -17.07
N THR A 40 -4.46 5.53 -16.03
CA THR A 40 -4.82 6.85 -15.49
C THR A 40 -3.65 7.82 -15.36
N GLY A 41 -2.41 7.39 -15.63
CA GLY A 41 -1.20 8.19 -15.45
C GLY A 41 -1.17 9.48 -16.27
N ASN A 42 -1.91 9.54 -17.38
CA ASN A 42 -2.03 10.71 -18.24
C ASN A 42 -3.15 11.69 -17.84
N LYS A 43 -3.91 11.37 -16.77
CA LYS A 43 -4.97 12.27 -16.32
C LYS A 43 -4.40 13.54 -15.70
N VAL A 44 -5.06 14.66 -15.98
CA VAL A 44 -4.71 15.96 -15.42
C VAL A 44 -4.91 15.95 -13.91
N PRO A 45 -3.89 16.30 -13.12
CA PRO A 45 -4.00 16.33 -11.66
C PRO A 45 -4.88 17.50 -11.19
N ARG A 46 -5.54 17.30 -10.04
CA ARG A 46 -6.32 18.34 -9.36
C ARG A 46 -5.46 19.13 -8.36
N HIS A 47 -4.21 19.43 -8.76
CA HIS A 47 -3.24 20.10 -7.90
C HIS A 47 -2.41 21.08 -8.71
N SER A 48 -2.07 22.24 -8.09
CA SER A 48 -1.33 23.34 -8.72
C SER A 48 0.09 22.99 -9.18
N CYS A 49 0.71 21.92 -8.64
CA CYS A 49 2.04 21.49 -9.08
C CYS A 49 2.06 20.91 -10.51
N GLY A 50 0.89 20.63 -11.11
CA GLY A 50 0.77 20.09 -12.47
C GLY A 50 1.26 18.65 -12.63
N LYS A 51 1.67 17.96 -11.55
CA LYS A 51 2.16 16.57 -11.60
C LYS A 51 1.14 15.61 -11.00
N ASN A 52 0.88 14.50 -11.69
CA ASN A 52 0.15 13.37 -11.17
C ASN A 52 0.98 12.64 -10.09
N LEU A 53 0.32 11.97 -9.17
CA LEU A 53 0.95 11.24 -8.05
C LEU A 53 1.99 10.22 -8.55
N PHE A 54 1.73 9.53 -9.66
CA PHE A 54 2.65 8.56 -10.26
C PHE A 54 3.96 9.20 -10.78
N GLN A 55 3.93 10.50 -11.11
CA GLN A 55 5.13 11.25 -11.52
C GLN A 55 5.95 11.78 -10.33
N ILE A 56 5.37 11.80 -9.12
CA ILE A 56 6.02 12.24 -7.89
C ILE A 56 6.65 11.06 -7.15
N ALA A 57 6.04 9.88 -7.27
CA ALA A 57 6.47 8.65 -6.60
C ALA A 57 7.90 8.24 -6.96
N ASP A 58 8.61 7.62 -5.99
CA ASP A 58 9.87 6.93 -6.28
C ASP A 58 9.63 5.57 -6.95
N TYR A 59 8.53 4.90 -6.56
CA TYR A 59 8.12 3.61 -7.09
C TYR A 59 6.62 3.58 -7.29
N VAL A 60 6.19 2.94 -8.37
CA VAL A 60 4.78 2.75 -8.70
C VAL A 60 4.50 1.25 -8.84
N VAL A 61 3.50 0.78 -8.10
CA VAL A 61 2.92 -0.54 -8.27
C VAL A 61 1.64 -0.38 -9.06
N ASP A 62 1.67 -0.76 -10.32
CA ASP A 62 0.52 -0.62 -11.21
C ASP A 62 -0.50 -1.74 -10.92
N THR A 63 -1.71 -1.33 -10.57
CA THR A 63 -2.82 -2.27 -10.33
C THR A 63 -3.52 -2.70 -11.61
N CYS A 64 -3.22 -2.08 -12.74
CA CYS A 64 -3.82 -2.33 -14.05
C CYS A 64 -5.35 -2.32 -14.06
N CYS A 65 -5.97 -1.62 -13.10
CA CYS A 65 -7.42 -1.51 -13.05
C CYS A 65 -7.94 -0.56 -14.14
N PRO A 66 -9.08 -0.86 -14.77
CA PRO A 66 -9.63 0.01 -15.81
C PRO A 66 -10.00 1.39 -15.28
N ILE A 67 -9.99 2.41 -16.16
CA ILE A 67 -10.32 3.80 -15.81
C ILE A 67 -11.64 3.91 -15.03
N VAL A 68 -12.65 3.15 -15.44
CA VAL A 68 -13.92 3.04 -14.72
C VAL A 68 -13.76 1.94 -13.69
N ASP A 69 -13.56 2.32 -12.45
CA ASP A 69 -13.24 1.43 -11.33
C ASP A 69 -14.34 0.39 -11.06
N ALA A 70 -15.61 0.81 -11.05
CA ALA A 70 -16.75 -0.09 -10.89
C ALA A 70 -16.93 -0.95 -12.14
N SER A 71 -16.96 -2.29 -11.98
CA SER A 71 -16.92 -3.23 -13.11
C SER A 71 -18.18 -4.07 -13.31
N CYS A 72 -19.01 -4.22 -12.29
CA CYS A 72 -20.21 -5.06 -12.37
C CYS A 72 -21.41 -4.27 -12.91
N GLN A 73 -21.84 -4.60 -14.12
CA GLN A 73 -23.01 -3.98 -14.75
C GLN A 73 -24.31 -4.61 -14.20
N LEU A 74 -25.20 -3.77 -13.69
CA LEU A 74 -26.55 -4.18 -13.28
C LEU A 74 -27.48 -4.21 -14.49
N LYS A 75 -28.45 -5.15 -14.49
CA LYS A 75 -29.34 -5.37 -15.64
C LYS A 75 -30.25 -4.17 -15.98
N LYS A 76 -30.63 -3.39 -14.98
CA LYS A 76 -31.62 -2.29 -15.11
C LYS A 76 -31.08 -0.92 -14.67
N HIS A 77 -29.80 -0.80 -14.37
CA HIS A 77 -29.19 0.43 -13.92
C HIS A 77 -28.07 0.85 -14.87
N GLN A 78 -27.95 2.14 -15.16
CA GLN A 78 -26.90 2.60 -16.07
C GLN A 78 -25.51 2.60 -15.41
N ASP A 79 -25.46 2.79 -14.07
CA ASP A 79 -24.20 2.80 -13.35
C ASP A 79 -23.77 1.39 -12.94
N LYS A 80 -22.46 1.18 -12.90
CA LYS A 80 -21.83 -0.05 -12.44
C LYS A 80 -21.57 -0.02 -10.94
N VAL A 81 -21.42 -1.18 -10.32
CA VAL A 81 -21.04 -1.37 -8.91
C VAL A 81 -19.80 -2.25 -8.81
N GLY A 82 -19.19 -2.32 -7.64
CA GLY A 82 -18.06 -3.19 -7.36
C GLY A 82 -16.72 -2.60 -7.84
N PRO A 83 -16.07 -1.75 -7.02
CA PRO A 83 -14.78 -1.15 -7.38
C PRO A 83 -13.66 -2.21 -7.37
N LEU A 84 -12.96 -2.33 -8.50
CA LEU A 84 -11.83 -3.24 -8.66
C LEU A 84 -10.57 -2.73 -7.94
N SER A 85 -10.38 -1.42 -7.87
CA SER A 85 -9.19 -0.82 -7.29
C SER A 85 -8.96 -1.22 -5.83
N THR A 86 -10.03 -1.39 -5.06
CA THR A 86 -9.94 -1.85 -3.66
C THR A 86 -9.36 -3.26 -3.59
N MET A 87 -9.89 -4.19 -4.38
CA MET A 87 -9.41 -5.59 -4.40
C MET A 87 -7.97 -5.67 -4.91
N ALA A 88 -7.68 -4.98 -6.01
CA ALA A 88 -6.34 -4.95 -6.58
C ALA A 88 -5.31 -4.32 -5.61
N SER A 89 -5.67 -3.25 -4.90
CA SER A 89 -4.79 -2.64 -3.91
C SER A 89 -4.51 -3.57 -2.74
N VAL A 90 -5.53 -4.25 -2.20
CA VAL A 90 -5.34 -5.24 -1.13
C VAL A 90 -4.45 -6.39 -1.61
N THR A 91 -4.69 -6.92 -2.80
CA THR A 91 -3.90 -8.00 -3.37
C THR A 91 -2.44 -7.59 -3.57
N THR A 92 -2.20 -6.47 -4.23
CA THR A 92 -0.83 -6.01 -4.54
C THR A 92 -0.03 -5.66 -3.28
N VAL A 93 -0.66 -5.09 -2.25
CA VAL A 93 0.04 -4.81 -0.99
C VAL A 93 0.44 -6.09 -0.27
N TRP A 94 -0.43 -7.11 -0.23
CA TRP A 94 -0.08 -8.38 0.38
C TRP A 94 0.97 -9.14 -0.41
N MET A 95 0.91 -9.13 -1.73
CA MET A 95 2.00 -9.68 -2.56
C MET A 95 3.33 -9.01 -2.23
N THR A 96 3.35 -7.67 -2.13
CA THR A 96 4.56 -6.92 -1.78
C THR A 96 5.06 -7.29 -0.38
N ILE A 97 4.17 -7.34 0.62
CA ILE A 97 4.54 -7.68 2.01
C ILE A 97 5.13 -9.10 2.08
N CYS A 98 4.49 -10.08 1.45
CA CYS A 98 4.98 -11.46 1.44
C CYS A 98 6.38 -11.55 0.80
N THR A 99 6.56 -10.95 -0.38
CA THR A 99 7.86 -10.93 -1.06
C THR A 99 8.95 -10.24 -0.22
N VAL A 100 8.62 -9.12 0.43
CA VAL A 100 9.56 -8.43 1.33
C VAL A 100 9.92 -9.33 2.52
N ALA A 101 8.96 -10.04 3.10
CA ALA A 101 9.21 -10.96 4.21
C ALA A 101 10.16 -12.09 3.80
N GLU A 102 9.93 -12.74 2.65
CA GLU A 102 10.80 -13.77 2.09
C GLU A 102 12.24 -13.25 1.89
N ILE A 103 12.38 -12.09 1.23
CA ILE A 103 13.71 -11.48 1.01
C ILE A 103 14.44 -11.16 2.33
N LEU A 104 13.72 -10.68 3.34
CA LEU A 104 14.31 -10.39 4.64
C LEU A 104 14.73 -11.66 5.38
N GLU A 105 13.95 -12.73 5.30
CA GLU A 105 14.29 -14.04 5.84
C GLU A 105 15.55 -14.61 5.19
N GLU A 106 15.63 -14.60 3.86
CA GLU A 106 16.82 -15.01 3.11
C GLU A 106 18.08 -14.22 3.48
N ARG A 107 17.92 -12.95 3.87
CA ARG A 107 19.00 -12.08 4.37
C ARG A 107 19.35 -12.30 5.84
N GLY A 108 18.71 -13.26 6.51
CA GLY A 108 18.93 -13.55 7.92
C GLY A 108 18.37 -12.48 8.88
N VAL A 109 17.46 -11.64 8.41
CA VAL A 109 16.80 -10.64 9.25
C VAL A 109 15.72 -11.33 10.08
N LYS A 110 15.79 -11.19 11.41
CA LYS A 110 14.74 -11.71 12.29
C LYS A 110 13.42 -11.01 12.05
N LEU A 111 12.43 -11.78 11.62
CA LEU A 111 11.07 -11.31 11.44
C LEU A 111 10.26 -11.43 12.73
N TYR A 112 9.39 -10.47 12.97
CA TYR A 112 8.42 -10.45 14.06
C TYR A 112 7.03 -10.48 13.44
N ILE A 113 6.52 -11.70 13.21
CA ILE A 113 5.24 -11.95 12.55
C ILE A 113 4.19 -12.22 13.63
N HIS A 114 3.08 -11.49 13.57
CA HIS A 114 1.95 -11.68 14.48
C HIS A 114 1.33 -13.07 14.24
N PRO A 115 1.40 -13.98 15.22
CA PRO A 115 0.93 -15.34 15.03
C PRO A 115 -0.60 -15.43 15.00
N SER A 116 -1.12 -16.43 14.30
CA SER A 116 -2.52 -16.81 14.39
C SER A 116 -2.70 -17.75 15.59
N HIS A 117 -3.69 -17.46 16.45
CA HIS A 117 -4.07 -18.36 17.55
C HIS A 117 -4.97 -19.52 17.11
N ASN A 118 -5.36 -19.55 15.83
CA ASN A 118 -6.26 -20.55 15.27
C ASN A 118 -5.55 -21.74 14.62
N VAL A 119 -4.23 -21.88 14.84
CA VAL A 119 -3.44 -23.00 14.30
C VAL A 119 -3.54 -24.18 15.29
N PRO A 120 -4.15 -25.31 14.90
CA PRO A 120 -4.28 -26.47 15.79
C PRO A 120 -2.90 -26.98 16.23
N GLY A 121 -2.73 -27.21 17.54
CA GLY A 121 -1.48 -27.75 18.10
C GLY A 121 -0.35 -26.74 18.29
N ASP A 122 -0.53 -25.48 17.93
CA ASP A 122 0.45 -24.42 18.18
C ASP A 122 0.37 -23.92 19.64
N THR A 123 1.23 -24.45 20.48
CA THR A 123 1.33 -24.06 21.91
C THR A 123 2.21 -22.83 22.14
N THR A 124 2.93 -22.34 21.12
CA THR A 124 3.92 -21.25 21.23
C THR A 124 3.43 -19.90 20.70
N ALA A 125 2.19 -19.82 20.22
CA ALA A 125 1.64 -18.60 19.64
C ALA A 125 1.67 -17.39 20.60
N HIS A 126 1.39 -17.61 21.90
CA HIS A 126 1.44 -16.53 22.90
C HIS A 126 2.86 -15.99 23.10
N GLU A 127 3.86 -16.84 23.21
CA GLU A 127 5.25 -16.42 23.37
C GLU A 127 5.74 -15.60 22.15
N ARG A 128 5.38 -16.03 20.94
CA ARG A 128 5.71 -15.29 19.72
C ARG A 128 4.97 -13.95 19.64
N LEU A 129 3.72 -13.87 20.11
CA LEU A 129 2.97 -12.63 20.18
C LEU A 129 3.63 -11.65 21.16
N ASP A 130 4.00 -12.13 22.35
CA ASP A 130 4.68 -11.30 23.35
C ASP A 130 6.01 -10.75 22.82
N ALA A 131 6.76 -11.55 22.09
CA ALA A 131 7.99 -11.10 21.42
C ALA A 131 7.71 -10.01 20.36
N CYS A 132 6.64 -10.15 19.57
CA CYS A 132 6.22 -9.13 18.61
C CYS A 132 5.83 -7.83 19.30
N ILE A 133 5.05 -7.90 20.38
CA ILE A 133 4.62 -6.73 21.16
C ILE A 133 5.82 -6.02 21.81
N ALA A 134 6.75 -6.77 22.38
CA ALA A 134 7.96 -6.23 23.00
C ALA A 134 8.82 -5.45 21.96
N GLU A 135 9.02 -6.05 20.78
CA GLU A 135 9.78 -5.40 19.72
C GLU A 135 9.06 -4.15 19.16
N TYR A 136 7.74 -4.22 18.99
CA TYR A 136 6.95 -3.06 18.57
C TYR A 136 7.08 -1.90 19.58
N LYS A 137 6.93 -2.18 20.89
CA LYS A 137 7.10 -1.16 21.94
C LYS A 137 8.50 -0.54 21.91
N LYS A 138 9.54 -1.35 21.71
CA LYS A 138 10.91 -0.89 21.61
C LYS A 138 11.11 0.06 20.44
N ARG A 139 10.54 -0.26 19.27
CA ARG A 139 10.67 0.57 18.05
C ARG A 139 9.84 1.85 18.11
N SER A 140 8.69 1.82 18.79
CA SER A 140 7.79 2.97 18.91
C SER A 140 8.14 3.89 20.08
N ALA A 141 9.05 3.52 20.98
CA ALA A 141 9.42 4.32 22.15
C ALA A 141 10.18 5.62 21.82
N GLY A 142 10.48 5.88 20.56
CA GLY A 142 11.19 7.09 20.09
C GLY A 142 10.36 7.94 19.09
N LEU A 143 9.06 7.63 18.93
CA LEU A 143 8.16 8.37 18.02
C LEU A 143 7.38 9.47 18.76
#